data_2939f664d65fe9603fe05690836cfc1c
#
_entry.id   2939f664d65fe9603fe05690836cfc1c
#
_cell.length_a   1.000
_cell.length_b   1.000
_cell.length_c   1.000
_cell.angle_alpha   90.00
_cell.angle_beta   90.00
_cell.angle_gamma   90.00
#
_symmetry.space_group_name_H-M   'P 1'
#
loop_
_entity.id
_entity.type
_entity.pdbx_description
1 polymer ?
#
loop_
_entity_poly.entity_id
_entity_poly.type
_entity_poly.pdbx_seq_one_letter_code
_entity_poly.pdbx_strand_id
1 'polypeptide(L)'
;AIDVPVAAGDPLTAIDRAYLALQIADRRRFDALGHPRIAIEDMDVDLLRAMLLDIAAWALVQAGKDSAEAARLGEAVRSALEQHRPERGIDRAATDYHAALAGAGTLADSAAAAIARHDWPSFIALAAATHKYRYDAMALALTTAEPAQLAPMLAPLLRDQAALVPLEGSLAMLPGRAVASAAPDDYTAALQARAALFGETEGAA
;
A
#
# COMPACT_ATOMS: atom_id res chain seq x y z
N ALA A 1 32.09 33.47 16.14
CA ALA A 1 30.90 32.62 16.04
C ALA A 1 29.93 33.34 15.10
N ILE A 2 29.68 32.77 13.90
CA ILE A 2 28.67 33.32 12.97
C ILE A 2 27.38 32.68 13.38
N ASP A 3 26.50 33.47 14.00
CA ASP A 3 25.14 33.06 14.34
C ASP A 3 24.32 33.08 13.02
N VAL A 4 24.17 31.94 12.38
CA VAL A 4 23.29 31.81 11.21
C VAL A 4 21.88 31.64 11.75
N PRO A 5 20.97 32.61 11.52
CA PRO A 5 19.58 32.42 11.93
C PRO A 5 18.99 31.24 11.17
N VAL A 6 18.64 30.20 11.90
CA VAL A 6 17.79 29.10 11.35
C VAL A 6 16.45 29.74 11.07
N ALA A 7 16.16 30.02 9.81
CA ALA A 7 14.84 30.45 9.38
C ALA A 7 13.84 29.39 9.86
N ALA A 8 12.92 29.81 10.74
CA ALA A 8 11.80 29.00 11.12
C ALA A 8 11.04 28.71 9.81
N GLY A 9 11.12 27.46 9.33
CA GLY A 9 10.41 27.04 8.13
C GLY A 9 8.91 27.31 8.30
N ASP A 10 8.25 27.75 7.24
CA ASP A 10 6.81 27.95 7.25
C ASP A 10 6.11 26.68 7.78
N PRO A 11 5.08 26.83 8.61
CA PRO A 11 4.38 25.68 9.16
C PRO A 11 3.79 24.83 8.02
N LEU A 12 4.04 23.51 8.06
CA LEU A 12 3.50 22.56 7.09
C LEU A 12 1.99 22.76 6.91
N THR A 13 1.54 22.81 5.66
CA THR A 13 0.11 22.88 5.35
C THR A 13 -0.61 21.59 5.79
N ALA A 14 -1.94 21.61 5.82
CA ALA A 14 -2.73 20.40 6.08
C ALA A 14 -2.47 19.32 5.03
N ILE A 15 -2.29 19.72 3.77
CA ILE A 15 -1.95 18.81 2.65
C ILE A 15 -0.58 18.18 2.87
N ASP A 16 0.45 18.99 3.22
CA ASP A 16 1.79 18.47 3.44
C ASP A 16 1.84 17.46 4.58
N ARG A 17 1.13 17.75 5.68
CA ARG A 17 1.03 16.81 6.82
C ARG A 17 0.35 15.50 6.44
N ALA A 18 -0.74 15.58 5.70
CA ALA A 18 -1.47 14.39 5.25
C ALA A 18 -0.64 13.57 4.25
N TYR A 19 0.05 14.24 3.32
CA TYR A 19 0.98 13.59 2.40
C TYR A 19 2.12 12.89 3.13
N LEU A 20 2.77 13.56 4.09
CA LEU A 20 3.84 12.94 4.89
C LEU A 20 3.33 11.75 5.70
N ALA A 21 2.13 11.83 6.28
CA ALA A 21 1.52 10.71 6.99
C ALA A 21 1.31 9.51 6.06
N LEU A 22 0.86 9.75 4.82
CA LEU A 22 0.71 8.72 3.80
C LEU A 22 2.06 8.08 3.45
N GLN A 23 3.10 8.89 3.19
CA GLN A 23 4.44 8.38 2.86
C GLN A 23 5.03 7.56 4.02
N ILE A 24 4.81 7.97 5.27
CA ILE A 24 5.24 7.22 6.44
C ILE A 24 4.49 5.88 6.54
N ALA A 25 3.17 5.88 6.32
CA ALA A 25 2.36 4.67 6.34
C ALA A 25 2.79 3.70 5.24
N ASP A 26 2.99 4.19 4.01
CA ASP A 26 3.49 3.37 2.90
C ASP A 26 4.89 2.80 3.21
N ARG A 27 5.81 3.62 3.72
CA ARG A 27 7.18 3.15 4.04
C ARG A 27 7.21 2.05 5.09
N ARG A 28 6.26 2.02 6.03
CA ARG A 28 6.15 0.94 7.03
C ARG A 28 5.80 -0.42 6.43
N ARG A 29 5.31 -0.47 5.21
CA ARG A 29 4.96 -1.68 4.47
C ARG A 29 6.18 -2.36 3.83
N PHE A 30 7.36 -1.83 4.08
CA PHE A 30 8.63 -2.38 3.60
C PHE A 30 9.63 -2.46 4.74
N ASP A 31 10.50 -3.47 4.71
CA ASP A 31 11.63 -3.57 5.64
C ASP A 31 12.80 -2.63 5.23
N ALA A 32 13.92 -2.72 5.95
CA ALA A 32 15.09 -1.91 5.67
C ALA A 32 15.75 -2.24 4.31
N LEU A 33 15.52 -3.43 3.78
CA LEU A 33 16.04 -3.88 2.49
C LEU A 33 15.04 -3.62 1.34
N GLY A 34 13.84 -3.12 1.65
CA GLY A 34 12.80 -2.85 0.67
C GLY A 34 11.89 -4.05 0.37
N HIS A 35 11.98 -5.14 1.14
CA HIS A 35 11.04 -6.25 0.98
C HIS A 35 9.68 -5.91 1.58
N PRO A 36 8.59 -6.35 0.92
CA PRO A 36 7.24 -6.13 1.44
C PRO A 36 7.05 -6.79 2.81
N ARG A 37 6.38 -6.08 3.70
CA ARG A 37 5.93 -6.61 5.00
C ARG A 37 4.52 -6.12 5.31
N ILE A 38 3.83 -6.83 6.18
CA ILE A 38 2.54 -6.37 6.70
C ILE A 38 2.82 -5.37 7.83
N ALA A 39 2.37 -4.14 7.67
CA ALA A 39 2.40 -3.17 8.75
C ALA A 39 1.31 -3.53 9.78
N ILE A 40 1.66 -3.56 11.06
CA ILE A 40 0.73 -3.94 12.13
C ILE A 40 -0.47 -3.00 12.16
N GLU A 41 -0.26 -1.73 11.89
CA GLU A 41 -1.29 -0.70 11.84
C GLU A 41 -2.34 -0.93 10.74
N ASP A 42 -1.99 -1.68 9.69
CA ASP A 42 -2.90 -2.02 8.59
C ASP A 42 -3.70 -3.30 8.85
N MET A 43 -3.39 -4.02 9.93
CA MET A 43 -4.08 -5.26 10.28
C MET A 43 -5.42 -4.97 10.96
N ASP A 44 -6.41 -5.78 10.61
CA ASP A 44 -7.66 -5.85 11.39
C ASP A 44 -7.37 -6.29 12.83
N VAL A 45 -8.03 -5.66 13.80
CA VAL A 45 -7.78 -5.90 15.24
C VAL A 45 -8.12 -7.32 15.66
N ASP A 46 -9.13 -7.94 15.05
CA ASP A 46 -9.52 -9.31 15.39
C ASP A 46 -8.53 -10.32 14.80
N LEU A 47 -8.03 -10.07 13.58
CA LEU A 47 -6.95 -10.85 12.99
C LEU A 47 -5.65 -10.73 13.80
N LEU A 48 -5.27 -9.51 14.18
CA LEU A 48 -4.10 -9.27 15.03
C LEU A 48 -4.23 -10.01 16.38
N ARG A 49 -5.41 -9.95 17.01
CA ARG A 49 -5.69 -10.67 18.26
C ARG A 49 -5.54 -12.17 18.09
N ALA A 50 -6.11 -12.75 17.03
CA ALA A 50 -6.01 -14.18 16.76
C ALA A 50 -4.55 -14.60 16.57
N MET A 51 -3.79 -13.87 15.76
CA MET A 51 -2.35 -14.15 15.54
C MET A 51 -1.53 -14.06 16.83
N LEU A 52 -1.75 -13.03 17.64
CA LEU A 52 -1.03 -12.85 18.91
C LEU A 52 -1.35 -13.98 19.89
N LEU A 53 -2.61 -14.42 19.95
CA LEU A 53 -3.02 -15.55 20.80
C LEU A 53 -2.39 -16.87 20.32
N ASP A 54 -2.31 -17.11 19.01
CA ASP A 54 -1.68 -18.29 18.44
C ASP A 54 -0.16 -18.32 18.74
N ILE A 55 0.52 -17.18 18.59
CA ILE A 55 1.93 -17.04 18.94
C ILE A 55 2.15 -17.27 20.44
N ALA A 56 1.31 -16.69 21.29
CA ALA A 56 1.40 -16.85 22.75
C ALA A 56 1.12 -18.30 23.17
N ALA A 57 0.14 -18.96 22.55
CA ALA A 57 -0.16 -20.38 22.81
C ALA A 57 1.00 -21.29 22.41
N TRP A 58 1.60 -21.02 21.24
CA TRP A 58 2.81 -21.76 20.82
C TRP A 58 3.96 -21.55 21.81
N ALA A 59 4.23 -20.30 22.23
CA ALA A 59 5.29 -19.99 23.19
C ALA A 59 5.04 -20.68 24.55
N LEU A 60 3.78 -20.72 25.02
CA LEU A 60 3.40 -21.40 26.26
C LEU A 60 3.67 -22.91 26.19
N VAL A 61 3.41 -23.53 25.05
CA VAL A 61 3.73 -24.96 24.86
C VAL A 61 5.25 -25.20 24.98
N GLN A 62 6.07 -24.33 24.37
CA GLN A 62 7.52 -24.41 24.47
C GLN A 62 8.06 -24.22 25.93
N ALA A 63 7.37 -23.37 26.69
CA ALA A 63 7.68 -23.10 28.11
C ALA A 63 7.16 -24.17 29.11
N GLY A 64 6.56 -25.27 28.60
CA GLY A 64 6.07 -26.36 29.47
C GLY A 64 4.73 -26.09 30.13
N LYS A 65 3.94 -25.16 29.62
CA LYS A 65 2.57 -24.79 30.09
C LYS A 65 2.52 -24.28 31.54
N ASP A 66 3.54 -23.57 31.99
CA ASP A 66 3.54 -22.93 33.29
C ASP A 66 2.47 -21.84 33.39
N SER A 67 1.73 -21.80 34.51
CA SER A 67 0.66 -20.83 34.74
C SER A 67 1.15 -19.39 34.88
N ALA A 68 2.33 -19.18 35.43
CA ALA A 68 2.96 -17.86 35.54
C ALA A 68 3.37 -17.33 34.15
N GLU A 69 3.88 -18.20 33.27
CA GLU A 69 4.19 -17.87 31.91
C GLU A 69 2.92 -17.57 31.10
N ALA A 70 1.84 -18.32 31.30
CA ALA A 70 0.56 -18.05 30.69
C ALA A 70 0.04 -16.65 31.04
N ALA A 71 0.16 -16.24 32.32
CA ALA A 71 -0.25 -14.91 32.76
C ALA A 71 0.61 -13.80 32.11
N ARG A 72 1.93 -13.99 32.00
CA ARG A 72 2.84 -13.04 31.35
C ARG A 72 2.55 -12.89 29.87
N LEU A 73 2.34 -14.00 29.16
CA LEU A 73 2.00 -13.98 27.73
C LEU A 73 0.65 -13.33 27.48
N GLY A 74 -0.35 -13.60 28.33
CA GLY A 74 -1.66 -12.96 28.26
C GLY A 74 -1.58 -11.45 28.45
N GLU A 75 -0.76 -10.97 29.38
CA GLU A 75 -0.52 -9.54 29.58
C GLU A 75 0.22 -8.92 28.40
N ALA A 76 1.20 -9.61 27.82
CA ALA A 76 1.92 -9.15 26.64
C ALA A 76 0.97 -9.00 25.42
N VAL A 77 0.05 -9.96 25.21
CA VAL A 77 -0.97 -9.87 24.16
C VAL A 77 -1.87 -8.66 24.39
N ARG A 78 -2.36 -8.46 25.63
CA ARG A 78 -3.20 -7.30 25.97
C ARG A 78 -2.48 -5.99 25.69
N SER A 79 -1.24 -5.85 26.17
CA SER A 79 -0.43 -4.65 25.96
C SER A 79 -0.17 -4.38 24.47
N ALA A 80 0.08 -5.42 23.67
CA ALA A 80 0.26 -5.28 22.22
C ALA A 80 -1.03 -4.78 21.53
N LEU A 81 -2.19 -5.30 21.93
CA LEU A 81 -3.48 -4.83 21.41
C LEU A 81 -3.81 -3.39 21.84
N GLU A 82 -3.47 -3.01 23.07
CA GLU A 82 -3.64 -1.63 23.54
C GLU A 82 -2.72 -0.63 22.83
N GLN A 83 -1.60 -1.10 22.29
CA GLN A 83 -0.66 -0.30 21.52
C GLN A 83 -0.97 -0.27 20.02
N HIS A 84 -1.89 -1.09 19.55
CA HIS A 84 -2.34 -1.08 18.16
C HIS A 84 -2.94 0.28 17.81
N ARG A 85 -2.52 0.85 16.68
CA ARG A 85 -2.90 2.20 16.24
C ARG A 85 -3.37 2.17 14.79
N PRO A 86 -4.58 1.65 14.51
CA PRO A 86 -5.12 1.59 13.14
C PRO A 86 -5.27 2.98 12.50
N GLU A 87 -5.40 4.03 13.32
CA GLU A 87 -5.41 5.41 12.85
C GLU A 87 -4.08 5.88 12.21
N ARG A 88 -3.01 5.09 12.33
CA ARG A 88 -1.72 5.30 11.67
C ARG A 88 -1.53 4.43 10.43
N GLY A 89 -2.51 3.61 10.10
CA GLY A 89 -2.50 2.72 8.94
C GLY A 89 -2.66 3.48 7.62
N ILE A 90 -2.37 2.78 6.53
CA ILE A 90 -2.38 3.34 5.17
C ILE A 90 -3.78 3.79 4.75
N ASP A 91 -4.84 3.07 5.13
CA ASP A 91 -6.22 3.39 4.76
C ASP A 91 -6.67 4.72 5.38
N ARG A 92 -6.29 4.97 6.63
CA ARG A 92 -6.57 6.23 7.30
C ARG A 92 -5.78 7.38 6.68
N ALA A 93 -4.49 7.18 6.45
CA ALA A 93 -3.63 8.18 5.83
C ALA A 93 -4.11 8.53 4.41
N ALA A 94 -4.56 7.54 3.63
CA ALA A 94 -5.17 7.75 2.31
C ALA A 94 -6.44 8.61 2.38
N THR A 95 -7.32 8.31 3.35
CA THR A 95 -8.55 9.08 3.56
C THR A 95 -8.26 10.54 3.95
N ASP A 96 -7.32 10.76 4.85
CA ASP A 96 -6.96 12.10 5.33
C ASP A 96 -6.28 12.92 4.21
N TYR A 97 -5.42 12.30 3.41
CA TYR A 97 -4.78 12.96 2.26
C TYR A 97 -5.82 13.34 1.19
N HIS A 98 -6.70 12.41 0.84
CA HIS A 98 -7.81 12.69 -0.09
C HIS A 98 -8.69 13.84 0.42
N ALA A 99 -9.09 13.82 1.69
CA ALA A 99 -9.94 14.86 2.28
C ALA A 99 -9.26 16.24 2.25
N ALA A 100 -7.96 16.31 2.53
CA ALA A 100 -7.19 17.55 2.47
C ALA A 100 -7.16 18.14 1.05
N LEU A 101 -6.93 17.31 0.03
CA LEU A 101 -6.93 17.74 -1.38
C LEU A 101 -8.32 18.10 -1.90
N ALA A 102 -9.35 17.35 -1.51
CA ALA A 102 -10.73 17.64 -1.87
C ALA A 102 -11.19 18.98 -1.27
N GLY A 103 -10.85 19.22 0.00
CA GLY A 103 -11.12 20.49 0.67
C GLY A 103 -10.43 21.71 0.03
N ALA A 104 -9.26 21.51 -0.57
CA ALA A 104 -8.53 22.52 -1.32
C ALA A 104 -8.96 22.62 -2.81
N GLY A 105 -9.80 21.73 -3.31
CA GLY A 105 -10.23 21.69 -4.71
C GLY A 105 -9.14 21.23 -5.70
N THR A 106 -8.05 20.62 -5.21
CA THR A 106 -6.88 20.23 -6.01
C THR A 106 -6.77 18.72 -6.25
N LEU A 107 -7.80 17.95 -5.91
CA LEU A 107 -7.76 16.48 -5.93
C LEU A 107 -7.38 15.91 -7.31
N ALA A 108 -8.08 16.36 -8.38
CA ALA A 108 -7.85 15.83 -9.72
C ALA A 108 -6.45 16.20 -10.26
N ASP A 109 -6.01 17.44 -10.00
CA ASP A 109 -4.70 17.91 -10.44
C ASP A 109 -3.58 17.16 -9.70
N SER A 110 -3.79 16.89 -8.41
CA SER A 110 -2.85 16.10 -7.59
C SER A 110 -2.80 14.63 -8.03
N ALA A 111 -3.92 14.04 -8.41
CA ALA A 111 -3.97 12.68 -8.92
C ALA A 111 -3.24 12.56 -10.28
N ALA A 112 -3.48 13.48 -11.20
CA ALA A 112 -2.76 13.54 -12.47
C ALA A 112 -1.25 13.75 -12.28
N ALA A 113 -0.87 14.63 -11.35
CA ALA A 113 0.53 14.87 -11.00
C ALA A 113 1.20 13.65 -10.36
N ALA A 114 0.47 12.87 -9.54
CA ALA A 114 0.98 11.63 -8.95
C ALA A 114 1.28 10.59 -10.04
N ILE A 115 0.39 10.41 -11.01
CA ILE A 115 0.62 9.52 -12.17
C ILE A 115 1.85 10.00 -12.96
N ALA A 116 1.92 11.28 -13.31
CA ALA A 116 3.01 11.84 -14.10
C ALA A 116 4.40 11.69 -13.45
N ARG A 117 4.44 11.68 -12.11
CA ARG A 117 5.68 11.51 -11.32
C ARG A 117 5.93 10.07 -10.89
N HIS A 118 5.07 9.12 -11.28
CA HIS A 118 5.13 7.73 -10.81
C HIS A 118 5.05 7.60 -9.28
N ASP A 119 4.37 8.54 -8.62
CA ASP A 119 4.08 8.48 -7.18
C ASP A 119 2.86 7.56 -6.95
N TRP A 120 3.11 6.26 -7.15
CA TRP A 120 2.05 5.23 -7.07
C TRP A 120 1.38 5.18 -5.70
N PRO A 121 2.11 5.28 -4.56
CA PRO A 121 1.45 5.31 -3.25
C PRO A 121 0.40 6.41 -3.15
N SER A 122 0.72 7.62 -3.57
CA SER A 122 -0.23 8.74 -3.55
C SER A 122 -1.41 8.50 -4.49
N PHE A 123 -1.15 8.03 -5.72
CA PHE A 123 -2.21 7.76 -6.68
C PHE A 123 -3.17 6.66 -6.21
N ILE A 124 -2.64 5.52 -5.72
CA ILE A 124 -3.44 4.42 -5.17
C ILE A 124 -4.28 4.89 -3.99
N ALA A 125 -3.70 5.71 -3.09
CA ALA A 125 -4.40 6.26 -1.94
C ALA A 125 -5.59 7.14 -2.35
N LEU A 126 -5.40 8.02 -3.34
CA LEU A 126 -6.48 8.89 -3.85
C LEU A 126 -7.58 8.08 -4.54
N ALA A 127 -7.22 7.09 -5.34
CA ALA A 127 -8.19 6.19 -5.98
C ALA A 127 -8.96 5.36 -4.94
N ALA A 128 -8.27 4.80 -3.95
CA ALA A 128 -8.86 4.02 -2.86
C ALA A 128 -9.89 4.84 -2.07
N ALA A 129 -9.51 6.04 -1.63
CA ALA A 129 -10.38 6.92 -0.87
C ALA A 129 -11.59 7.41 -1.70
N THR A 130 -11.41 7.72 -2.99
CA THR A 130 -12.48 8.11 -3.90
C THR A 130 -13.55 7.02 -4.02
N HIS A 131 -13.13 5.76 -4.13
CA HIS A 131 -14.02 4.60 -4.27
C HIS A 131 -14.43 3.96 -2.94
N LYS A 132 -13.91 4.45 -1.82
CA LYS A 132 -14.14 3.87 -0.48
C LYS A 132 -13.68 2.41 -0.38
N TYR A 133 -12.59 2.09 -1.08
CA TYR A 133 -11.92 0.81 -0.99
C TYR A 133 -10.74 0.89 -0.03
N ARG A 134 -10.30 -0.26 0.44
CA ARG A 134 -9.01 -0.37 1.12
C ARG A 134 -7.88 -0.12 0.13
N TYR A 135 -6.78 0.42 0.62
CA TYR A 135 -5.60 0.71 -0.18
C TYR A 135 -5.07 -0.53 -0.94
N ASP A 136 -4.95 -1.66 -0.25
CA ASP A 136 -4.50 -2.92 -0.81
C ASP A 136 -5.45 -3.47 -1.89
N ALA A 137 -6.76 -3.38 -1.65
CA ALA A 137 -7.77 -3.79 -2.62
C ALA A 137 -7.73 -2.91 -3.89
N MET A 138 -7.53 -1.59 -3.73
CA MET A 138 -7.39 -0.69 -4.87
C MET A 138 -6.08 -0.94 -5.63
N ALA A 139 -4.97 -1.16 -4.93
CA ALA A 139 -3.70 -1.51 -5.56
C ALA A 139 -3.84 -2.78 -6.40
N LEU A 140 -4.50 -3.81 -5.87
CA LEU A 140 -4.77 -5.05 -6.59
C LEU A 140 -5.69 -4.78 -7.79
N ALA A 141 -6.78 -4.04 -7.62
CA ALA A 141 -7.71 -3.71 -8.69
C ALA A 141 -7.00 -2.98 -9.85
N LEU A 142 -6.15 -1.99 -9.56
CA LEU A 142 -5.38 -1.26 -10.57
C LEU A 142 -4.38 -2.16 -11.31
N THR A 143 -3.72 -3.07 -10.60
CA THR A 143 -2.73 -3.95 -11.21
C THR A 143 -3.35 -5.08 -12.02
N THR A 144 -4.59 -5.48 -11.73
CA THR A 144 -5.30 -6.58 -12.41
C THR A 144 -6.34 -6.12 -13.42
N ALA A 145 -6.79 -4.84 -13.36
CA ALA A 145 -7.79 -4.31 -14.28
C ALA A 145 -7.32 -4.36 -15.74
N GLU A 146 -8.20 -4.72 -16.66
CA GLU A 146 -7.93 -4.60 -18.08
C GLU A 146 -7.77 -3.12 -18.49
N PRO A 147 -6.96 -2.78 -19.51
CA PRO A 147 -6.75 -1.40 -19.94
C PRO A 147 -8.07 -0.65 -20.20
N ALA A 148 -9.05 -1.30 -20.82
CA ALA A 148 -10.36 -0.72 -21.11
C ALA A 148 -11.18 -0.36 -19.85
N GLN A 149 -10.86 -0.96 -18.70
CA GLN A 149 -11.57 -0.72 -17.44
C GLN A 149 -10.94 0.43 -16.64
N LEU A 150 -9.69 0.81 -16.91
CA LEU A 150 -8.99 1.87 -16.16
C LEU A 150 -9.68 3.22 -16.29
N ALA A 151 -10.02 3.62 -17.51
CA ALA A 151 -10.66 4.92 -17.76
C ALA A 151 -12.01 5.06 -17.01
N PRO A 152 -12.98 4.13 -17.12
CA PRO A 152 -14.23 4.25 -16.37
C PRO A 152 -14.03 4.13 -14.86
N MET A 153 -13.07 3.31 -14.38
CA MET A 153 -12.77 3.17 -12.98
C MET A 153 -12.18 4.45 -12.38
N LEU A 154 -11.36 5.19 -13.14
CA LEU A 154 -10.68 6.39 -12.65
C LEU A 154 -11.35 7.71 -13.04
N ALA A 155 -12.44 7.66 -13.82
CA ALA A 155 -13.21 8.84 -14.22
C ALA A 155 -13.64 9.76 -13.06
N PRO A 156 -13.99 9.27 -11.85
CA PRO A 156 -14.32 10.14 -10.73
C PRO A 156 -13.13 10.94 -10.19
N LEU A 157 -11.91 10.48 -10.45
CA LEU A 157 -10.67 11.06 -9.92
C LEU A 157 -9.96 11.96 -10.93
N LEU A 158 -10.05 11.66 -12.22
CA LEU A 158 -9.30 12.33 -13.29
C LEU A 158 -10.22 13.15 -14.20
N ARG A 159 -9.84 14.39 -14.49
CA ARG A 159 -10.55 15.26 -15.42
C ARG A 159 -10.24 14.95 -16.89
N ASP A 160 -9.02 14.46 -17.14
CA ASP A 160 -8.54 14.19 -18.50
C ASP A 160 -8.01 12.75 -18.57
N GLN A 161 -8.52 12.00 -19.55
CA GLN A 161 -8.07 10.62 -19.80
C GLN A 161 -6.62 10.56 -20.31
N ALA A 162 -6.10 11.63 -20.91
CA ALA A 162 -4.70 11.69 -21.32
C ALA A 162 -3.74 11.50 -20.13
N ALA A 163 -4.17 11.82 -18.89
CA ALA A 163 -3.40 11.57 -17.69
C ALA A 163 -3.20 10.06 -17.40
N LEU A 164 -3.96 9.16 -18.03
CA LEU A 164 -3.82 7.71 -17.87
C LEU A 164 -2.64 7.11 -18.65
N VAL A 165 -2.16 7.77 -19.69
CA VAL A 165 -1.11 7.24 -20.57
C VAL A 165 0.15 6.77 -19.80
N PRO A 166 0.71 7.54 -18.84
CA PRO A 166 1.84 7.07 -18.05
C PRO A 166 1.49 5.88 -17.13
N LEU A 167 0.26 5.81 -16.62
CA LEU A 167 -0.22 4.69 -15.81
C LEU A 167 -0.33 3.43 -16.67
N GLU A 168 -0.96 3.50 -17.83
CA GLU A 168 -1.09 2.38 -18.77
C GLU A 168 0.29 1.87 -19.20
N GLY A 169 1.22 2.77 -19.51
CA GLY A 169 2.59 2.43 -19.84
C GLY A 169 3.30 1.69 -18.69
N SER A 170 3.15 2.16 -17.46
CA SER A 170 3.75 1.51 -16.30
C SER A 170 3.12 0.14 -16.00
N LEU A 171 1.81 0.04 -16.12
CA LEU A 171 1.10 -1.23 -15.92
C LEU A 171 1.44 -2.25 -17.01
N ALA A 172 1.68 -1.84 -18.25
CA ALA A 172 2.10 -2.71 -19.34
C ALA A 172 3.48 -3.34 -19.11
N MET A 173 4.32 -2.72 -18.28
CA MET A 173 5.63 -3.27 -17.90
C MET A 173 5.56 -4.37 -16.83
N LEU A 174 4.40 -4.58 -16.20
CA LEU A 174 4.25 -5.64 -15.19
C LEU A 174 4.23 -7.02 -15.87
N PRO A 175 5.11 -7.96 -15.48
CA PRO A 175 5.27 -9.26 -16.16
C PRO A 175 3.98 -10.06 -16.32
N GLY A 176 3.09 -10.02 -15.31
CA GLY A 176 1.81 -10.72 -15.35
C GLY A 176 0.78 -10.10 -16.29
N ARG A 177 0.92 -8.81 -16.63
CA ARG A 177 -0.06 -8.06 -17.40
C ARG A 177 0.20 -8.12 -18.92
N ALA A 178 1.45 -8.21 -19.33
CA ALA A 178 1.81 -8.42 -20.73
C ALA A 178 1.22 -9.72 -21.31
N VAL A 179 0.90 -10.68 -20.43
CA VAL A 179 0.27 -11.97 -20.79
C VAL A 179 -1.27 -11.92 -20.74
N ALA A 180 -1.84 -10.96 -19.99
CA ALA A 180 -3.29 -10.88 -19.78
C ALA A 180 -4.04 -10.02 -20.82
N SER A 181 -3.35 -9.31 -21.70
CA SER A 181 -3.96 -8.35 -22.64
C SER A 181 -4.67 -8.98 -23.85
N ALA A 182 -4.52 -10.29 -24.06
CA ALA A 182 -5.36 -11.09 -24.94
C ALA A 182 -5.57 -12.45 -24.27
N ALA A 183 -6.83 -12.93 -24.19
CA ALA A 183 -7.04 -14.32 -23.86
C ALA A 183 -6.22 -15.13 -24.88
N PRO A 184 -5.22 -15.92 -24.45
CA PRO A 184 -4.36 -16.59 -25.40
C PRO A 184 -5.21 -17.61 -26.17
N ASP A 185 -5.22 -17.52 -27.49
CA ASP A 185 -5.83 -18.53 -28.36
C ASP A 185 -5.12 -19.89 -28.17
N ASP A 186 -3.89 -19.88 -27.67
CA ASP A 186 -3.09 -21.05 -27.34
C ASP A 186 -2.50 -20.94 -25.93
N TYR A 187 -3.14 -21.60 -24.97
CA TYR A 187 -2.69 -21.68 -23.57
C TYR A 187 -1.35 -22.41 -23.42
N THR A 188 -0.99 -23.29 -24.35
CA THR A 188 0.28 -24.01 -24.33
C THR A 188 1.43 -23.06 -24.65
N ALA A 189 1.28 -22.22 -25.67
CA ALA A 189 2.26 -21.19 -26.02
C ALA A 189 2.40 -20.15 -24.89
N ALA A 190 1.31 -19.75 -24.27
CA ALA A 190 1.31 -18.83 -23.14
C ALA A 190 2.03 -19.41 -21.90
N LEU A 191 1.85 -20.70 -21.62
CA LEU A 191 2.56 -21.41 -20.56
C LEU A 191 4.06 -21.52 -20.84
N GLN A 192 4.44 -21.84 -22.08
CA GLN A 192 5.85 -21.93 -22.49
C GLN A 192 6.56 -20.58 -22.40
N ALA A 193 5.92 -19.49 -22.86
CA ALA A 193 6.44 -18.14 -22.74
C ALA A 193 6.64 -17.74 -21.26
N ARG A 194 5.70 -18.14 -20.39
CA ARG A 194 5.79 -17.86 -18.94
C ARG A 194 6.88 -18.68 -18.27
N ALA A 195 7.05 -19.95 -18.66
CA ALA A 195 8.12 -20.82 -18.13
C ALA A 195 9.51 -20.31 -18.55
N ALA A 196 9.67 -19.76 -19.76
CA ALA A 196 10.92 -19.17 -20.21
C ALA A 196 11.35 -17.97 -19.33
N LEU A 197 10.41 -17.11 -18.91
CA LEU A 197 10.70 -15.99 -18.01
C LEU A 197 11.21 -16.44 -16.63
N PHE A 198 10.75 -17.59 -16.12
CA PHE A 198 11.24 -18.16 -14.85
C PHE A 198 12.59 -18.86 -15.01
N GLY A 199 12.88 -19.44 -16.18
CA GLY A 199 14.17 -20.09 -16.47
C GLY A 199 15.34 -19.10 -16.65
N GLU A 200 15.09 -17.90 -17.12
CA GLU A 200 16.12 -16.86 -17.27
C GLU A 200 16.58 -16.26 -15.95
N THR A 201 15.74 -16.31 -14.89
CA THR A 201 16.10 -15.81 -13.54
C THR A 201 16.99 -16.76 -12.76
N GLU A 202 17.01 -18.07 -13.07
CA GLU A 202 17.89 -19.05 -12.39
C GLU A 202 19.29 -19.13 -13.01
N GLY A 203 19.50 -18.61 -14.21
CA GLY A 203 20.80 -18.61 -14.89
C GLY A 203 21.69 -17.37 -14.61
N ALA A 204 21.23 -16.40 -13.81
CA ALA A 204 21.92 -15.15 -13.52
C ALA A 204 22.42 -15.03 -12.06
N ALA A 205 22.50 -16.14 -11.32
CA ALA A 205 23.02 -16.22 -9.94
C ALA A 205 24.39 -16.87 -9.87
#